data_f51c3e1b669893f5c92b05b9fc0a07c6
#
_entry.id   f51c3e1b669893f5c92b05b9fc0a07c6
#
_cell.length_a   1.000
_cell.length_b   1.000
_cell.length_c   1.000
_cell.angle_alpha   90.00
_cell.angle_beta   90.00
_cell.angle_gamma   90.00
#
_symmetry.space_group_name_H-M   'P 1'
#
loop_
_entity.id
_entity.type
_entity.pdbx_description
1 polymer ?
#
loop_
_entity_poly.entity_id
_entity_poly.type
_entity_poly.pdbx_seq_one_letter_code
_entity_poly.pdbx_strand_id
1 'polypeptide(L)'
;MRRLVLLWLAAVALGGAQPKPDQREFNLMLDQIRAAIRAEDWPEASRLAMRLNATLLNLRARSQASPLLELQHLEMLAGKDGISRNPLLPRMARAAFAAGEWARAEGLALETLEAAKHGVFWWTGDAIHQGNIILGRLALRESKLEPAKRYLLAAGRTPGSSSLGSLGPNMALAKDLLDSGETATVLAYLESCAQFWNGNRGKLAEWIALVRAGLTPDFGPNLGY
;
A
#
# COMPACT_ATOMS: atom_id res chain seq x y z
N MET A 1 -6.61 13.15 -32.15
CA MET A 1 -6.12 13.48 -30.78
C MET A 1 -7.15 14.20 -29.91
N ARG A 2 -7.79 15.31 -30.31
CA ARG A 2 -8.85 15.98 -29.52
C ARG A 2 -10.04 15.08 -29.12
N ARG A 3 -10.47 14.12 -29.95
CA ARG A 3 -11.61 13.24 -29.66
C ARG A 3 -11.33 12.16 -28.61
N LEU A 4 -10.10 11.66 -28.51
CA LEU A 4 -9.71 10.66 -27.50
C LEU A 4 -9.66 11.24 -26.09
N VAL A 5 -9.19 12.50 -25.95
CA VAL A 5 -9.16 13.20 -24.65
C VAL A 5 -10.59 13.53 -24.18
N LEU A 6 -11.50 13.90 -25.06
CA LEU A 6 -12.90 14.22 -24.73
C LEU A 6 -13.72 12.98 -24.35
N LEU A 7 -13.49 11.82 -25.00
CA LEU A 7 -14.14 10.55 -24.63
C LEU A 7 -13.69 10.07 -23.25
N TRP A 8 -12.44 10.31 -22.89
CA TRP A 8 -11.90 9.95 -21.57
C TRP A 8 -12.50 10.82 -20.45
N LEU A 9 -12.72 12.10 -20.70
CA LEU A 9 -13.36 13.04 -19.77
C LEU A 9 -14.86 12.74 -19.58
N ALA A 10 -15.55 12.28 -20.62
CA ALA A 10 -16.97 11.94 -20.55
C ALA A 10 -17.23 10.63 -19.77
N ALA A 11 -16.35 9.63 -19.88
CA ALA A 11 -16.44 8.38 -19.11
C ALA A 11 -16.28 8.59 -17.60
N VAL A 12 -15.52 9.60 -17.19
CA VAL A 12 -15.32 9.98 -15.78
C VAL A 12 -16.57 10.58 -15.15
N ALA A 13 -17.41 11.26 -15.93
CA ALA A 13 -18.60 11.95 -15.45
C ALA A 13 -19.82 11.02 -15.19
N LEU A 14 -19.82 9.80 -15.71
CA LEU A 14 -20.98 8.90 -15.71
C LEU A 14 -20.91 7.73 -14.71
N GLY A 15 -19.93 7.68 -13.81
CA GLY A 15 -19.86 6.63 -12.76
C GLY A 15 -19.71 5.20 -13.28
N GLY A 16 -19.38 5.01 -14.57
CA GLY A 16 -19.07 3.73 -15.16
C GLY A 16 -17.69 3.21 -14.74
N ALA A 17 -17.48 1.90 -14.85
CA ALA A 17 -16.21 1.25 -14.59
C ALA A 17 -15.06 2.03 -15.27
N GLN A 18 -14.12 2.55 -14.45
CA GLN A 18 -13.02 3.38 -14.95
C GLN A 18 -12.15 2.52 -15.87
N PRO A 19 -11.84 2.97 -17.09
CA PRO A 19 -10.94 2.22 -17.96
C PRO A 19 -9.57 2.11 -17.28
N LYS A 20 -8.99 0.91 -17.31
CA LYS A 20 -7.58 0.70 -16.87
C LYS A 20 -6.71 1.70 -17.62
N PRO A 21 -5.74 2.37 -16.96
CA PRO A 21 -4.77 3.18 -17.68
C PRO A 21 -4.15 2.30 -18.77
N ASP A 22 -4.27 2.72 -20.02
CA ASP A 22 -3.83 1.90 -21.13
C ASP A 22 -2.30 1.80 -21.09
N GLN A 23 -1.80 0.62 -20.76
CA GLN A 23 -0.37 0.30 -20.74
C GLN A 23 0.27 0.67 -22.09
N ARG A 24 -0.51 0.56 -23.19
CA ARG A 24 -0.06 0.92 -24.54
C ARG A 24 0.17 2.44 -24.67
N GLU A 25 -0.74 3.27 -24.14
CA GLU A 25 -0.59 4.72 -24.19
C GLU A 25 0.64 5.18 -23.40
N PHE A 26 0.87 4.59 -22.23
CA PHE A 26 2.05 4.91 -21.43
C PHE A 26 3.36 4.49 -22.13
N ASN A 27 3.41 3.29 -22.66
CA ASN A 27 4.59 2.79 -23.41
C ASN A 27 4.82 3.64 -24.67
N LEU A 28 3.75 4.02 -25.37
CA LEU A 28 3.85 4.91 -26.53
C LEU A 28 4.46 6.29 -26.16
N MET A 29 4.07 6.87 -25.02
CA MET A 29 4.67 8.12 -24.56
C MET A 29 6.15 7.96 -24.22
N LEU A 30 6.55 6.87 -23.60
CA LEU A 30 7.96 6.58 -23.34
C LEU A 30 8.76 6.40 -24.64
N ASP A 31 8.21 5.71 -25.63
CA ASP A 31 8.87 5.52 -26.90
C ASP A 31 9.00 6.84 -27.69
N GLN A 32 7.99 7.71 -27.62
CA GLN A 32 8.07 9.05 -28.17
C GLN A 32 9.18 9.90 -27.51
N ILE A 33 9.30 9.84 -26.17
CA ILE A 33 10.38 10.54 -25.45
C ILE A 33 11.75 9.99 -25.89
N ARG A 34 11.90 8.67 -25.97
CA ARG A 34 13.15 8.03 -26.45
C ARG A 34 13.48 8.41 -27.88
N ALA A 35 12.47 8.52 -28.74
CA ALA A 35 12.67 8.93 -30.13
C ALA A 35 13.13 10.39 -30.22
N ALA A 36 12.51 11.31 -29.48
CA ALA A 36 12.91 12.70 -29.42
C ALA A 36 14.34 12.89 -28.89
N ILE A 37 14.73 12.13 -27.85
CA ILE A 37 16.11 12.12 -27.32
C ILE A 37 17.08 11.65 -28.40
N ARG A 38 16.78 10.58 -29.14
CA ARG A 38 17.65 10.10 -30.23
C ARG A 38 17.77 11.07 -31.40
N ALA A 39 16.73 11.86 -31.63
CA ALA A 39 16.74 12.92 -32.64
C ALA A 39 17.37 14.24 -32.15
N GLU A 40 17.89 14.26 -30.91
CA GLU A 40 18.42 15.47 -30.25
C GLU A 40 17.42 16.62 -30.17
N ASP A 41 16.10 16.33 -30.27
CA ASP A 41 15.01 17.31 -30.11
C ASP A 41 14.68 17.46 -28.62
N TRP A 42 15.53 18.20 -27.91
CA TRP A 42 15.42 18.44 -26.49
C TRP A 42 14.14 19.19 -26.08
N PRO A 43 13.65 20.20 -26.83
CA PRO A 43 12.38 20.85 -26.55
C PRO A 43 11.22 19.86 -26.56
N GLU A 44 11.12 18.98 -27.57
CA GLU A 44 10.07 17.98 -27.69
C GLU A 44 10.18 16.89 -26.60
N ALA A 45 11.40 16.38 -26.35
CA ALA A 45 11.65 15.43 -25.28
C ALA A 45 11.20 15.97 -23.91
N SER A 46 11.53 17.23 -23.62
CA SER A 46 11.12 17.92 -22.39
C SER A 46 9.60 18.08 -22.28
N ARG A 47 8.94 18.48 -23.38
CA ARG A 47 7.49 18.64 -23.43
C ARG A 47 6.76 17.31 -23.18
N LEU A 48 7.23 16.24 -23.79
CA LEU A 48 6.68 14.88 -23.61
C LEU A 48 6.92 14.36 -22.20
N ALA A 49 8.10 14.59 -21.63
CA ALA A 49 8.42 14.19 -20.26
C ALA A 49 7.56 14.94 -19.23
N MET A 50 7.32 16.24 -19.41
CA MET A 50 6.42 17.02 -18.56
C MET A 50 4.98 16.51 -18.66
N ARG A 51 4.52 16.16 -19.87
CA ARG A 51 3.19 15.61 -20.09
C ARG A 51 3.01 14.24 -19.44
N LEU A 52 4.02 13.37 -19.51
CA LEU A 52 4.04 12.09 -18.82
C LEU A 52 3.99 12.28 -17.29
N ASN A 53 4.79 13.19 -16.77
CA ASN A 53 4.80 13.51 -15.33
C ASN A 53 3.46 14.04 -14.85
N ALA A 54 2.81 14.95 -15.58
CA ALA A 54 1.47 15.44 -15.26
C ALA A 54 0.42 14.30 -15.26
N THR A 55 0.51 13.37 -16.22
CA THR A 55 -0.36 12.18 -16.26
C THR A 55 -0.15 11.29 -15.04
N LEU A 56 1.11 11.04 -14.64
CA LEU A 56 1.46 10.27 -13.45
C LEU A 56 1.00 10.96 -12.16
N LEU A 57 1.13 12.27 -12.03
CA LEU A 57 0.65 13.02 -10.89
C LEU A 57 -0.87 12.98 -10.77
N ASN A 58 -1.59 13.10 -11.89
CA ASN A 58 -3.04 12.95 -11.91
C ASN A 58 -3.49 11.53 -11.54
N LEU A 59 -2.79 10.49 -12.03
CA LEU A 59 -3.05 9.11 -11.64
C LEU A 59 -2.79 8.89 -10.15
N ARG A 60 -1.71 9.45 -9.62
CA ARG A 60 -1.37 9.38 -8.19
C ARG A 60 -2.41 10.08 -7.31
N ALA A 61 -2.86 11.27 -7.68
CA ALA A 61 -3.92 11.99 -6.97
C ALA A 61 -5.25 11.22 -6.98
N ARG A 62 -5.57 10.56 -8.10
CA ARG A 62 -6.77 9.71 -8.23
C ARG A 62 -6.63 8.39 -7.48
N SER A 63 -5.45 7.78 -7.43
CA SER A 63 -5.20 6.54 -6.68
C SER A 63 -5.32 6.75 -5.18
N GLN A 64 -4.98 7.95 -4.70
CA GLN A 64 -5.24 8.32 -3.29
C GLN A 64 -6.74 8.43 -2.97
N ALA A 65 -7.58 8.71 -3.97
CA ALA A 65 -9.04 8.79 -3.83
C ALA A 65 -9.75 7.45 -4.09
N SER A 66 -9.09 6.47 -4.75
CA SER A 66 -9.68 5.17 -5.10
C SER A 66 -8.65 4.04 -4.92
N PRO A 67 -8.86 3.15 -3.94
CA PRO A 67 -7.98 2.00 -3.72
C PRO A 67 -7.84 1.09 -4.95
N LEU A 68 -8.88 0.96 -5.75
CA LEU A 68 -8.84 0.17 -6.97
C LEU A 68 -7.90 0.79 -8.02
N LEU A 69 -7.91 2.11 -8.17
CA LEU A 69 -6.99 2.81 -9.07
C LEU A 69 -5.55 2.74 -8.56
N GLU A 70 -5.32 2.81 -7.24
CA GLU A 70 -4.00 2.57 -6.66
C GLU A 70 -3.49 1.18 -7.01
N LEU A 71 -4.31 0.14 -6.84
CA LEU A 71 -3.94 -1.23 -7.18
C LEU A 71 -3.57 -1.36 -8.66
N GLN A 72 -4.41 -0.85 -9.56
CA GLN A 72 -4.16 -0.89 -11.00
C GLN A 72 -2.86 -0.16 -11.38
N HIS A 73 -2.59 0.99 -10.75
CA HIS A 73 -1.35 1.74 -10.97
C HIS A 73 -0.11 0.95 -10.52
N LEU A 74 -0.16 0.34 -9.34
CA LEU A 74 0.93 -0.47 -8.81
C LEU A 74 1.20 -1.70 -9.67
N GLU A 75 0.17 -2.35 -10.20
CA GLU A 75 0.31 -3.48 -11.12
C GLU A 75 0.92 -3.07 -12.45
N MET A 76 0.51 -1.93 -12.97
CA MET A 76 1.13 -1.36 -14.17
C MET A 76 2.62 -1.10 -13.95
N LEU A 77 3.01 -0.57 -12.79
CA LEU A 77 4.42 -0.36 -12.43
C LEU A 77 5.17 -1.68 -12.30
N ALA A 78 4.59 -2.67 -11.65
CA ALA A 78 5.19 -3.99 -11.44
C ALA A 78 5.42 -4.79 -12.73
N GLY A 79 4.70 -4.46 -13.79
CA GLY A 79 4.85 -5.09 -15.11
C GLY A 79 5.89 -4.43 -16.01
N LYS A 80 6.66 -3.43 -15.52
CA LYS A 80 7.68 -2.71 -16.32
C LYS A 80 9.05 -3.31 -16.16
N ASP A 81 9.79 -3.33 -17.28
CA ASP A 81 11.20 -3.70 -17.29
C ASP A 81 12.00 -2.82 -16.31
N GLY A 82 12.82 -3.47 -15.49
CA GLY A 82 13.69 -2.80 -14.52
C GLY A 82 13.00 -2.39 -13.21
N ILE A 83 11.69 -2.56 -13.06
CA ILE A 83 10.99 -2.33 -11.79
C ILE A 83 10.74 -3.68 -11.10
N SER A 84 11.36 -3.87 -9.92
CA SER A 84 11.08 -5.05 -9.10
C SER A 84 9.66 -4.99 -8.54
N ARG A 85 8.90 -6.07 -8.72
CA ARG A 85 7.56 -6.23 -8.18
C ARG A 85 7.53 -6.32 -6.65
N ASN A 86 8.52 -6.98 -6.05
CA ASN A 86 8.52 -7.34 -4.63
C ASN A 86 8.35 -6.14 -3.69
N PRO A 87 9.04 -5.00 -3.86
CA PRO A 87 8.82 -3.83 -3.00
C PRO A 87 7.42 -3.21 -3.11
N LEU A 88 6.67 -3.51 -4.18
CA LEU A 88 5.34 -2.97 -4.41
C LEU A 88 4.24 -3.86 -3.79
N LEU A 89 4.53 -5.14 -3.54
CA LEU A 89 3.57 -6.13 -3.03
C LEU A 89 2.84 -5.69 -1.75
N PRO A 90 3.50 -5.13 -0.71
CA PRO A 90 2.81 -4.68 0.51
C PRO A 90 1.73 -3.63 0.22
N ARG A 91 2.02 -2.69 -0.68
CA ARG A 91 1.07 -1.67 -1.09
C ARG A 91 -0.04 -2.21 -1.98
N MET A 92 0.27 -3.16 -2.86
CA MET A 92 -0.72 -3.83 -3.72
C MET A 92 -1.71 -4.63 -2.86
N ALA A 93 -1.24 -5.39 -1.87
CA ALA A 93 -2.10 -6.14 -0.94
C ALA A 93 -3.04 -5.20 -0.16
N ARG A 94 -2.52 -4.08 0.34
CA ARG A 94 -3.32 -3.07 1.04
C ARG A 94 -4.36 -2.43 0.12
N ALA A 95 -3.98 -2.03 -1.09
CA ALA A 95 -4.89 -1.41 -2.05
C ALA A 95 -5.99 -2.40 -2.49
N ALA A 96 -5.66 -3.67 -2.70
CA ALA A 96 -6.63 -4.72 -3.00
C ALA A 96 -7.63 -4.91 -1.83
N PHE A 97 -7.13 -4.94 -0.59
CA PHE A 97 -7.99 -5.02 0.59
C PHE A 97 -8.93 -3.82 0.69
N ALA A 98 -8.41 -2.61 0.55
CA ALA A 98 -9.21 -1.38 0.62
C ALA A 98 -10.23 -1.27 -0.53
N ALA A 99 -9.94 -1.88 -1.70
CA ALA A 99 -10.85 -1.97 -2.84
C ALA A 99 -11.94 -3.04 -2.69
N GLY A 100 -11.89 -3.88 -1.64
CA GLY A 100 -12.83 -4.99 -1.47
C GLY A 100 -12.49 -6.24 -2.31
N GLU A 101 -11.32 -6.27 -2.95
CA GLU A 101 -10.83 -7.37 -3.79
C GLU A 101 -10.20 -8.47 -2.88
N TRP A 102 -11.04 -9.12 -2.03
CA TRP A 102 -10.58 -9.94 -0.90
C TRP A 102 -9.66 -11.09 -1.29
N ALA A 103 -10.05 -11.88 -2.30
CA ALA A 103 -9.23 -13.01 -2.77
C ALA A 103 -7.89 -12.53 -3.35
N ARG A 104 -7.89 -11.37 -4.00
CA ARG A 104 -6.69 -10.76 -4.55
C ARG A 104 -5.79 -10.21 -3.45
N ALA A 105 -6.38 -9.58 -2.42
CA ALA A 105 -5.66 -9.09 -1.24
C ALA A 105 -4.96 -10.24 -0.51
N GLU A 106 -5.63 -11.40 -0.37
CA GLU A 106 -5.05 -12.60 0.23
C GLU A 106 -3.87 -13.11 -0.58
N GLY A 107 -4.05 -13.31 -1.89
CA GLY A 107 -2.98 -13.78 -2.78
C GLY A 107 -1.75 -12.85 -2.74
N LEU A 108 -1.97 -11.53 -2.83
CA LEU A 108 -0.90 -10.54 -2.76
C LEU A 108 -0.21 -10.50 -1.38
N ALA A 109 -0.95 -10.68 -0.29
CA ALA A 109 -0.38 -10.71 1.05
C ALA A 109 0.47 -11.98 1.28
N LEU A 110 0.03 -13.13 0.78
CA LEU A 110 0.80 -14.38 0.80
C LEU A 110 2.06 -14.26 -0.05
N GLU A 111 1.95 -13.72 -1.28
CA GLU A 111 3.10 -13.44 -2.15
C GLU A 111 4.11 -12.48 -1.47
N THR A 112 3.60 -11.47 -0.75
CA THR A 112 4.41 -10.53 0.03
C THR A 112 5.24 -11.24 1.09
N LEU A 113 4.61 -12.12 1.88
CA LEU A 113 5.29 -12.87 2.93
C LEU A 113 6.27 -13.90 2.37
N GLU A 114 5.93 -14.53 1.24
CA GLU A 114 6.85 -15.46 0.57
C GLU A 114 8.09 -14.75 0.06
N ALA A 115 7.91 -13.61 -0.62
CA ALA A 115 9.04 -12.80 -1.10
C ALA A 115 9.95 -12.34 0.04
N ALA A 116 9.41 -12.07 1.21
CA ALA A 116 10.19 -11.66 2.39
C ALA A 116 11.11 -12.76 2.95
N LYS A 117 10.88 -14.04 2.62
CA LYS A 117 11.73 -15.16 3.08
C LYS A 117 13.05 -15.28 2.31
N HIS A 118 13.13 -14.72 1.11
CA HIS A 118 14.26 -14.89 0.20
C HIS A 118 15.43 -13.93 0.41
N GLY A 119 15.47 -13.23 1.53
CA GLY A 119 16.59 -12.36 1.92
C GLY A 119 16.16 -11.15 2.75
N VAL A 120 17.15 -10.43 3.27
CA VAL A 120 16.95 -9.20 4.02
C VAL A 120 17.17 -8.02 3.07
N PHE A 121 16.09 -7.40 2.62
CA PHE A 121 16.08 -6.22 1.78
C PHE A 121 15.50 -5.03 2.56
N TRP A 122 15.69 -3.83 2.05
CA TRP A 122 15.17 -2.60 2.66
C TRP A 122 13.63 -2.60 2.86
N TRP A 123 12.90 -3.39 2.05
CA TRP A 123 11.43 -3.53 2.11
C TRP A 123 10.95 -4.75 2.92
N THR A 124 11.85 -5.65 3.36
CA THR A 124 11.49 -6.90 4.04
C THR A 124 10.65 -6.65 5.29
N GLY A 125 11.02 -5.64 6.08
CA GLY A 125 10.27 -5.29 7.28
C GLY A 125 8.83 -4.85 6.98
N ASP A 126 8.65 -4.00 5.98
CA ASP A 126 7.32 -3.57 5.53
C ASP A 126 6.51 -4.76 4.99
N ALA A 127 7.15 -5.69 4.27
CA ALA A 127 6.50 -6.88 3.73
C ALA A 127 5.96 -7.79 4.84
N ILE A 128 6.79 -8.14 5.84
CA ILE A 128 6.37 -8.97 6.97
C ILE A 128 5.23 -8.28 7.72
N HIS A 129 5.39 -6.99 8.01
CA HIS A 129 4.38 -6.22 8.74
C HIS A 129 3.06 -6.16 7.98
N GLN A 130 3.07 -5.61 6.78
CA GLN A 130 1.85 -5.34 6.01
C GLN A 130 1.14 -6.61 5.53
N GLY A 131 1.89 -7.65 5.10
CA GLY A 131 1.32 -8.93 4.70
C GLY A 131 0.52 -9.57 5.84
N ASN A 132 1.07 -9.57 7.06
CA ASN A 132 0.36 -10.09 8.24
C ASN A 132 -0.84 -9.21 8.65
N ILE A 133 -0.75 -7.88 8.58
CA ILE A 133 -1.89 -6.98 8.84
C ILE A 133 -3.07 -7.32 7.90
N ILE A 134 -2.82 -7.49 6.61
CA ILE A 134 -3.87 -7.79 5.64
C ILE A 134 -4.48 -9.19 5.88
N LEU A 135 -3.66 -10.22 6.08
CA LEU A 135 -4.16 -11.57 6.37
C LEU A 135 -4.95 -11.62 7.67
N GLY A 136 -4.52 -10.89 8.70
CA GLY A 136 -5.25 -10.80 9.96
C GLY A 136 -6.62 -10.15 9.81
N ARG A 137 -6.72 -9.07 9.03
CA ARG A 137 -7.99 -8.41 8.76
C ARG A 137 -8.92 -9.27 7.88
N LEU A 138 -8.38 -10.02 6.93
CA LEU A 138 -9.15 -11.01 6.16
C LEU A 138 -9.68 -12.13 7.08
N ALA A 139 -8.85 -12.63 8.01
CA ALA A 139 -9.28 -13.61 9.00
C ALA A 139 -10.43 -13.11 9.88
N LEU A 140 -10.40 -11.84 10.33
CA LEU A 140 -11.51 -11.24 11.08
C LEU A 140 -12.80 -11.16 10.26
N ARG A 141 -12.73 -10.83 8.99
CA ARG A 141 -13.90 -10.84 8.09
C ARG A 141 -14.55 -12.22 7.99
N GLU A 142 -13.78 -13.27 8.13
CA GLU A 142 -14.23 -14.66 8.16
C GLU A 142 -14.57 -15.14 9.59
N SER A 143 -14.64 -14.24 10.57
CA SER A 143 -14.87 -14.54 11.99
C SER A 143 -13.82 -15.48 12.60
N LYS A 144 -12.61 -15.51 12.03
CA LYS A 144 -11.48 -16.33 12.50
C LYS A 144 -10.59 -15.53 13.46
N LEU A 145 -11.06 -15.35 14.70
CA LEU A 145 -10.40 -14.50 15.70
C LEU A 145 -8.97 -14.97 16.04
N GLU A 146 -8.78 -16.27 16.34
CA GLU A 146 -7.46 -16.80 16.72
C GLU A 146 -6.40 -16.69 15.59
N PRO A 147 -6.70 -16.97 14.32
CA PRO A 147 -5.82 -16.61 13.22
C PRO A 147 -5.47 -15.11 13.16
N ALA A 148 -6.45 -14.22 13.34
CA ALA A 148 -6.22 -12.77 13.30
C ALA A 148 -5.24 -12.31 14.40
N LYS A 149 -5.39 -12.84 15.62
CA LYS A 149 -4.46 -12.59 16.74
C LYS A 149 -3.04 -13.02 16.41
N ARG A 150 -2.88 -14.22 15.84
CA ARG A 150 -1.56 -14.73 15.42
C ARG A 150 -0.92 -13.84 14.36
N TYR A 151 -1.70 -13.36 13.38
CA TYR A 151 -1.22 -12.45 12.36
C TYR A 151 -0.80 -11.10 12.95
N LEU A 152 -1.55 -10.52 13.90
CA LEU A 152 -1.14 -9.28 14.57
C LEU A 152 0.21 -9.44 15.27
N LEU A 153 0.39 -10.52 16.04
CA LEU A 153 1.66 -10.80 16.72
C LEU A 153 2.81 -11.05 15.73
N ALA A 154 2.53 -11.70 14.60
CA ALA A 154 3.52 -11.90 13.54
C ALA A 154 3.92 -10.58 12.86
N ALA A 155 2.97 -9.65 12.67
CA ALA A 155 3.26 -8.31 12.17
C ALA A 155 4.19 -7.52 13.08
N GLY A 156 4.12 -7.72 14.40
CA GLY A 156 5.01 -7.10 15.38
C GLY A 156 6.43 -7.69 15.40
N ARG A 157 6.63 -8.89 14.86
CA ARG A 157 7.93 -9.60 14.81
C ARG A 157 8.71 -9.29 13.53
N THR A 158 8.65 -8.06 13.08
CA THR A 158 9.39 -7.57 11.91
C THR A 158 10.78 -7.08 12.29
N PRO A 159 11.78 -7.20 11.42
CA PRO A 159 13.09 -6.54 11.63
C PRO A 159 13.01 -5.02 11.52
N GLY A 160 11.84 -4.48 11.18
CA GLY A 160 11.66 -3.05 10.91
C GLY A 160 12.10 -2.65 9.50
N SER A 161 11.90 -1.38 9.20
CA SER A 161 12.33 -0.70 7.96
C SER A 161 12.47 0.80 8.25
N SER A 162 13.00 1.56 7.30
CA SER A 162 13.04 3.02 7.41
C SER A 162 11.63 3.63 7.55
N SER A 163 10.63 3.05 6.84
CA SER A 163 9.23 3.49 6.93
C SER A 163 8.65 3.18 8.31
N LEU A 164 8.76 1.94 8.77
CA LEU A 164 8.24 1.52 10.07
C LEU A 164 8.94 2.23 11.23
N GLY A 165 10.25 2.50 11.09
CA GLY A 165 11.02 3.22 12.11
C GLY A 165 10.62 4.69 12.25
N SER A 166 10.20 5.34 11.16
CA SER A 166 9.85 6.77 11.11
C SER A 166 8.36 7.03 11.25
N LEU A 167 7.54 6.39 10.39
CA LEU A 167 6.08 6.59 10.33
C LEU A 167 5.33 5.72 11.33
N GLY A 168 5.92 4.59 11.68
CA GLY A 168 5.34 3.61 12.59
C GLY A 168 4.56 2.50 11.91
N PRO A 169 4.03 1.56 12.70
CA PRO A 169 3.25 0.43 12.22
C PRO A 169 1.83 0.83 11.80
N ASN A 170 1.23 0.02 10.91
CA ASN A 170 -0.19 0.08 10.60
C ASN A 170 -0.99 -0.53 11.76
N MET A 171 -1.90 0.26 12.34
CA MET A 171 -2.70 -0.10 13.53
C MET A 171 -4.09 -0.61 13.19
N ALA A 172 -4.45 -0.79 11.90
CA ALA A 172 -5.82 -1.13 11.53
C ALA A 172 -6.27 -2.46 12.14
N LEU A 173 -5.44 -3.52 12.07
CA LEU A 173 -5.77 -4.81 12.67
C LEU A 173 -5.79 -4.75 14.21
N ALA A 174 -4.89 -3.95 14.82
CA ALA A 174 -4.89 -3.74 16.26
C ALA A 174 -6.20 -3.08 16.73
N LYS A 175 -6.66 -2.07 15.98
CA LYS A 175 -7.96 -1.44 16.24
C LYS A 175 -9.11 -2.44 16.10
N ASP A 176 -9.17 -3.18 14.99
CA ASP A 176 -10.23 -4.17 14.75
C ASP A 176 -10.27 -5.22 15.88
N LEU A 177 -9.11 -5.61 16.43
CA LEU A 177 -9.01 -6.55 17.56
C LEU A 177 -9.38 -5.92 18.91
N LEU A 178 -9.07 -4.63 19.15
CA LEU A 178 -9.57 -3.92 20.33
C LEU A 178 -11.09 -3.82 20.32
N ASP A 179 -11.67 -3.54 19.17
CA ASP A 179 -13.14 -3.52 19.00
C ASP A 179 -13.77 -4.91 19.26
N SER A 180 -12.98 -5.99 19.15
CA SER A 180 -13.34 -7.37 19.49
C SER A 180 -12.99 -7.78 20.92
N GLY A 181 -12.46 -6.88 21.75
CA GLY A 181 -12.10 -7.13 23.16
C GLY A 181 -10.72 -7.78 23.37
N GLU A 182 -9.89 -7.91 22.34
CA GLU A 182 -8.59 -8.63 22.37
C GLU A 182 -7.44 -7.75 22.90
N THR A 183 -7.66 -7.09 24.05
CA THR A 183 -6.72 -6.13 24.69
C THR A 183 -5.33 -6.72 24.91
N ALA A 184 -5.25 -7.96 25.44
CA ALA A 184 -3.95 -8.60 25.76
C ALA A 184 -3.08 -8.80 24.51
N THR A 185 -3.70 -9.23 23.40
CA THR A 185 -3.01 -9.44 22.12
C THR A 185 -2.49 -8.11 21.56
N VAL A 186 -3.30 -7.05 21.65
CA VAL A 186 -2.90 -5.72 21.18
C VAL A 186 -1.78 -5.13 22.02
N LEU A 187 -1.81 -5.29 23.36
CA LEU A 187 -0.71 -4.85 24.22
C LEU A 187 0.61 -5.53 23.85
N ALA A 188 0.61 -6.86 23.67
CA ALA A 188 1.81 -7.60 23.25
C ALA A 188 2.35 -7.12 21.89
N TYR A 189 1.45 -6.79 20.95
CA TYR A 189 1.82 -6.22 19.66
C TYR A 189 2.43 -4.82 19.81
N LEU A 190 1.81 -3.92 20.59
CA LEU A 190 2.32 -2.58 20.83
C LEU A 190 3.72 -2.62 21.50
N GLU A 191 3.92 -3.51 22.46
CA GLU A 191 5.23 -3.73 23.10
C GLU A 191 6.28 -4.21 22.10
N SER A 192 5.90 -5.08 21.14
CA SER A 192 6.80 -5.51 20.06
C SER A 192 7.17 -4.36 19.12
N CYS A 193 6.26 -3.42 18.87
CA CYS A 193 6.52 -2.26 18.01
C CYS A 193 7.63 -1.35 18.54
N ALA A 194 7.91 -1.36 19.84
CA ALA A 194 9.01 -0.62 20.44
C ALA A 194 10.39 -1.03 19.90
N GLN A 195 10.53 -2.22 19.37
CA GLN A 195 11.80 -2.73 18.84
C GLN A 195 12.20 -2.06 17.51
N PHE A 196 11.25 -1.57 16.74
CA PHE A 196 11.52 -0.99 15.43
C PHE A 196 11.02 0.44 15.24
N TRP A 197 10.04 0.91 16.04
CA TRP A 197 9.47 2.26 15.87
C TRP A 197 10.15 3.30 16.77
N ASN A 198 11.36 3.69 16.41
CA ASN A 198 12.14 4.67 17.17
C ASN A 198 11.59 6.11 17.08
N GLY A 199 10.90 6.42 15.95
CA GLY A 199 10.30 7.73 15.69
C GLY A 199 8.94 7.98 16.35
N ASN A 200 8.51 7.18 17.32
CA ASN A 200 7.16 7.23 17.90
C ASN A 200 6.87 8.48 18.77
N ARG A 201 7.90 9.19 19.21
CA ARG A 201 7.77 10.44 19.99
C ARG A 201 6.83 10.33 21.20
N GLY A 202 6.85 9.18 21.88
CA GLY A 202 6.01 8.92 23.06
C GLY A 202 4.61 8.38 22.77
N LYS A 203 4.15 8.36 21.50
CA LYS A 203 2.83 7.84 21.13
C LYS A 203 2.62 6.38 21.54
N LEU A 204 3.67 5.56 21.43
CA LEU A 204 3.57 4.14 21.77
C LEU A 204 3.28 3.95 23.28
N ALA A 205 3.95 4.70 24.14
CA ALA A 205 3.69 4.67 25.58
C ALA A 205 2.28 5.17 25.93
N GLU A 206 1.84 6.23 25.27
CA GLU A 206 0.48 6.76 25.39
C GLU A 206 -0.57 5.71 24.98
N TRP A 207 -0.40 5.08 23.83
CA TRP A 207 -1.33 4.05 23.35
C TRP A 207 -1.37 2.84 24.27
N ILE A 208 -0.22 2.39 24.78
CA ILE A 208 -0.15 1.29 25.77
C ILE A 208 -0.91 1.66 27.03
N ALA A 209 -0.74 2.90 27.54
CA ALA A 209 -1.43 3.37 28.74
C ALA A 209 -2.96 3.40 28.53
N LEU A 210 -3.42 3.92 27.40
CA LEU A 210 -4.85 3.95 27.05
C LEU A 210 -5.44 2.54 26.95
N VAL A 211 -4.77 1.63 26.23
CA VAL A 211 -5.24 0.24 26.08
C VAL A 211 -5.28 -0.49 27.43
N ARG A 212 -4.29 -0.27 28.32
CA ARG A 212 -4.31 -0.81 29.70
C ARG A 212 -5.47 -0.26 30.54
N ALA A 213 -5.89 0.96 30.27
CA ALA A 213 -7.06 1.57 30.89
C ALA A 213 -8.41 1.14 30.27
N GLY A 214 -8.41 0.21 29.31
CA GLY A 214 -9.60 -0.26 28.58
C GLY A 214 -10.13 0.74 27.55
N LEU A 215 -9.31 1.70 27.12
CA LEU A 215 -9.65 2.70 26.12
C LEU A 215 -9.00 2.37 24.78
N THR A 216 -9.70 2.67 23.68
CA THR A 216 -9.13 2.57 22.33
C THR A 216 -8.42 3.87 21.97
N PRO A 217 -7.10 3.84 21.68
CA PRO A 217 -6.37 5.03 21.26
C PRO A 217 -6.85 5.58 19.93
N ASP A 218 -6.69 6.89 19.72
CA ASP A 218 -6.72 7.46 18.37
C ASP A 218 -5.39 7.17 17.67
N PHE A 219 -5.42 6.19 16.79
CA PHE A 219 -4.25 5.81 16.00
C PHE A 219 -3.96 6.77 14.83
N GLY A 220 -4.87 7.69 14.52
CA GLY A 220 -4.71 8.72 13.50
C GLY A 220 -4.22 8.18 12.16
N PRO A 221 -3.13 8.78 11.57
CA PRO A 221 -2.61 8.35 10.27
C PRO A 221 -2.17 6.88 10.23
N ASN A 222 -1.86 6.26 11.39
CA ASN A 222 -1.42 4.87 11.48
C ASN A 222 -2.53 3.84 11.13
N LEU A 223 -3.75 4.29 10.84
CA LEU A 223 -4.82 3.43 10.32
C LEU A 223 -4.78 3.28 8.78
N GLY A 224 -4.12 4.17 8.07
CA GLY A 224 -4.31 4.37 6.62
C GLY A 224 -3.14 4.03 5.72
N TYR A 225 -1.97 3.65 6.23
CA TYR A 225 -0.82 3.33 5.37
C TYR A 225 -0.28 1.90 5.52
#